data_864051cd35ff69029d1c26934b90023d
#
_entry.id   864051cd35ff69029d1c26934b90023d
#
_cell.length_a   1.000
_cell.length_b   1.000
_cell.length_c   1.000
_cell.angle_alpha   90.00
_cell.angle_beta   90.00
_cell.angle_gamma   90.00
#
_symmetry.space_group_name_H-M   'P 1'
#
loop_
_entity.id
_entity.type
_entity.pdbx_description
1 polymer ?
#
loop_
_entity_poly.entity_id
_entity_poly.type
_entity_poly.pdbx_seq_one_letter_code
_entity_poly.pdbx_strand_id
1 'polypeptide(L)'
;MTTLLKFRKDQKLKGNKYSLNAILMQAISKAFKTFPNSNCSYKDNGEFFINDHHNIGIAVDSKFGLKMPVIKKINDLSLKQINSNLNDKINLTRDNKLTPSDLSDGVISISNLGSFNIRSFDAIILPGQTYILAVGQIFEDVFVDKGKIEIGSIINLTLSCDHRAVDGVLASQFLSSIVQNMEIISDDK
;
A
#
# COMPACT_ATOMS: atom_id res chain seq x y z
N MET A 1 2.54 1.79 -14.97
CA MET A 1 1.54 0.70 -14.75
C MET A 1 1.63 -0.46 -15.76
N THR A 2 2.01 -0.23 -17.02
CA THR A 2 2.07 -1.27 -18.06
C THR A 2 2.90 -2.51 -17.64
N THR A 3 4.09 -2.29 -17.07
CA THR A 3 4.97 -3.35 -16.57
C THR A 3 4.29 -4.18 -15.47
N LEU A 4 3.64 -3.54 -14.51
CA LEU A 4 2.93 -4.20 -13.42
C LEU A 4 1.75 -5.04 -13.92
N LEU A 5 0.98 -4.52 -14.87
CA LEU A 5 -0.14 -5.26 -15.46
C LEU A 5 0.35 -6.48 -16.25
N LYS A 6 1.47 -6.36 -16.98
CA LYS A 6 2.14 -7.48 -17.64
C LYS A 6 2.59 -8.53 -16.62
N PHE A 7 3.30 -8.12 -15.57
CA PHE A 7 3.71 -9.01 -14.48
C PHE A 7 2.50 -9.78 -13.90
N ARG A 8 1.42 -9.09 -13.55
CA ARG A 8 0.22 -9.75 -13.02
C ARG A 8 -0.39 -10.77 -13.99
N LYS A 9 -0.39 -10.46 -15.30
CA LYS A 9 -0.87 -11.37 -16.35
C LYS A 9 0.01 -12.61 -16.43
N ASP A 10 1.33 -12.44 -16.44
CA ASP A 10 2.31 -13.53 -16.53
C ASP A 10 2.24 -14.43 -15.28
N GLN A 11 2.10 -13.84 -14.09
CA GLN A 11 1.92 -14.60 -12.85
C GLN A 11 0.60 -15.38 -12.83
N LYS A 12 -0.48 -14.79 -13.36
CA LYS A 12 -1.77 -15.49 -13.49
C LYS A 12 -1.65 -16.73 -14.37
N LEU A 13 -0.88 -16.69 -15.46
CA LEU A 13 -0.59 -17.85 -16.32
C LEU A 13 0.18 -18.95 -15.58
N LYS A 14 1.03 -18.59 -14.61
CA LYS A 14 1.74 -19.52 -13.73
C LYS A 14 0.91 -20.01 -12.53
N GLY A 15 -0.38 -19.66 -12.46
CA GLY A 15 -1.28 -20.04 -11.36
C GLY A 15 -1.27 -19.10 -10.16
N ASN A 16 -0.46 -18.03 -10.17
CA ASN A 16 -0.37 -17.05 -9.10
C ASN A 16 -1.31 -15.86 -9.38
N LYS A 17 -2.27 -15.62 -8.50
CA LYS A 17 -3.20 -14.47 -8.62
C LYS A 17 -2.86 -13.41 -7.58
N TYR A 18 -1.94 -12.52 -7.90
CA TYR A 18 -1.58 -11.41 -7.01
C TYR A 18 -2.52 -10.22 -7.16
N SER A 19 -3.06 -9.74 -6.03
CA SER A 19 -3.85 -8.53 -5.98
C SER A 19 -2.95 -7.29 -6.10
N LEU A 20 -3.52 -6.19 -6.61
CA LEU A 20 -2.80 -4.90 -6.63
C LEU A 20 -2.39 -4.46 -5.23
N ASN A 21 -3.25 -4.68 -4.23
CA ASN A 21 -2.98 -4.31 -2.85
C ASN A 21 -1.81 -5.11 -2.25
N ALA A 22 -1.67 -6.40 -2.56
CA ALA A 22 -0.51 -7.19 -2.10
C ALA A 22 0.80 -6.68 -2.72
N ILE A 23 0.77 -6.31 -3.99
CA ILE A 23 1.90 -5.71 -4.68
C ILE A 23 2.27 -4.35 -4.07
N LEU A 24 1.28 -3.50 -3.80
CA LEU A 24 1.50 -2.22 -3.11
C LEU A 24 2.11 -2.41 -1.73
N MET A 25 1.64 -3.39 -0.95
CA MET A 25 2.22 -3.71 0.36
C MET A 25 3.70 -4.12 0.25
N GLN A 26 4.05 -4.94 -0.74
CA GLN A 26 5.45 -5.28 -1.00
C GLN A 26 6.27 -4.05 -1.40
N ALA A 27 5.73 -3.21 -2.30
CA ALA A 27 6.41 -1.98 -2.75
C ALA A 27 6.65 -1.01 -1.58
N ILE A 28 5.66 -0.82 -0.70
CA ILE A 28 5.78 -0.01 0.52
C ILE A 28 6.86 -0.60 1.45
N SER A 29 6.85 -1.92 1.65
CA SER A 29 7.86 -2.58 2.49
C SER A 29 9.28 -2.42 1.95
N LYS A 30 9.47 -2.49 0.62
CA LYS A 30 10.75 -2.20 -0.04
C LYS A 30 11.14 -0.73 0.12
N ALA A 31 10.18 0.21 0.02
CA ALA A 31 10.42 1.63 0.25
C ALA A 31 10.84 1.93 1.70
N PHE A 32 10.27 1.27 2.70
CA PHE A 32 10.73 1.36 4.10
C PHE A 32 12.17 0.86 4.28
N LYS A 33 12.59 -0.18 3.54
CA LYS A 33 14.00 -0.62 3.55
C LYS A 33 14.96 0.44 2.99
N THR A 34 14.53 1.16 1.96
CA THR A 34 15.32 2.24 1.33
C THR A 34 15.33 3.51 2.21
N PHE A 35 14.20 3.81 2.85
CA PHE A 35 14.00 4.98 3.71
C PHE A 35 13.56 4.55 5.13
N PRO A 36 14.46 3.99 5.97
CA PRO A 36 14.09 3.45 7.28
C PRO A 36 13.42 4.48 8.20
N ASN A 37 13.83 5.74 8.11
CA ASN A 37 13.23 6.84 8.87
C ASN A 37 11.76 7.11 8.53
N SER A 38 11.27 6.64 7.38
CA SER A 38 9.85 6.70 7.03
C SER A 38 9.02 5.67 7.80
N ASN A 39 9.61 4.58 8.30
CA ASN A 39 8.92 3.58 9.10
C ASN A 39 8.81 4.03 10.57
N CYS A 40 8.25 5.19 10.80
CA CYS A 40 8.18 5.85 12.10
C CYS A 40 6.74 5.96 12.62
N SER A 41 6.62 6.18 13.91
CA SER A 41 5.37 6.47 14.59
C SER A 41 5.55 7.63 15.57
N TYR A 42 4.50 8.46 15.68
CA TYR A 42 4.43 9.56 16.62
C TYR A 42 3.24 9.34 17.55
N LYS A 43 3.47 9.37 18.85
CA LYS A 43 2.42 9.24 19.87
C LYS A 43 1.97 10.60 20.39
N ASP A 44 0.77 10.66 20.90
CA ASP A 44 0.20 11.90 21.46
C ASP A 44 0.96 12.46 22.67
N ASN A 45 1.75 11.62 23.36
CA ASN A 45 2.65 12.06 24.44
C ASN A 45 3.96 12.71 23.93
N GLY A 46 4.13 12.86 22.60
CA GLY A 46 5.31 13.43 21.98
C GLY A 46 6.44 12.44 21.69
N GLU A 47 6.28 11.16 21.99
CA GLU A 47 7.26 10.15 21.66
C GLU A 47 7.32 9.87 20.15
N PHE A 48 8.52 9.89 19.61
CA PHE A 48 8.84 9.50 18.25
C PHE A 48 9.72 8.25 18.27
N PHE A 49 9.44 7.29 17.42
CA PHE A 49 10.25 6.07 17.31
C PHE A 49 10.21 5.49 15.89
N ILE A 50 11.28 4.81 15.53
CA ILE A 50 11.39 4.03 14.28
C ILE A 50 10.94 2.60 14.59
N ASN A 51 10.10 2.05 13.71
CA ASN A 51 9.58 0.70 13.86
C ASN A 51 10.51 -0.33 13.22
N ASP A 52 10.72 -1.47 13.86
CA ASP A 52 11.54 -2.58 13.34
C ASP A 52 10.80 -3.40 12.27
N HIS A 53 9.46 -3.41 12.33
CA HIS A 53 8.61 -4.20 11.47
C HIS A 53 7.77 -3.33 10.54
N HIS A 54 7.56 -3.81 9.32
CA HIS A 54 6.69 -3.15 8.35
C HIS A 54 5.26 -3.69 8.51
N ASN A 55 4.45 -2.94 9.25
CA ASN A 55 3.05 -3.28 9.52
C ASN A 55 2.15 -2.38 8.66
N ILE A 56 1.41 -2.98 7.74
CA ILE A 56 0.65 -2.23 6.72
C ILE A 56 -0.83 -2.62 6.81
N GLY A 57 -1.68 -1.61 7.02
CA GLY A 57 -3.13 -1.73 7.05
C GLY A 57 -3.75 -1.70 5.65
N ILE A 58 -4.98 -2.18 5.56
CA ILE A 58 -5.80 -2.09 4.34
C ILE A 58 -7.24 -1.77 4.69
N ALA A 59 -7.84 -0.80 3.99
CA ALA A 59 -9.26 -0.51 4.11
C ALA A 59 -10.09 -1.64 3.49
N VAL A 60 -10.95 -2.24 4.29
CA VAL A 60 -11.87 -3.30 3.85
C VAL A 60 -13.29 -2.93 4.26
N ASP A 61 -14.15 -2.73 3.27
CA ASP A 61 -15.58 -2.54 3.48
C ASP A 61 -16.29 -3.88 3.71
N SER A 62 -17.25 -3.88 4.63
CA SER A 62 -18.09 -5.02 4.95
C SER A 62 -19.48 -4.58 5.42
N LYS A 63 -20.41 -5.52 5.49
CA LYS A 63 -21.77 -5.26 6.04
C LYS A 63 -21.75 -4.80 7.51
N PHE A 64 -20.60 -4.89 8.20
CA PHE A 64 -20.38 -4.42 9.56
C PHE A 64 -19.64 -3.08 9.62
N GLY A 65 -19.51 -2.39 8.47
CA GLY A 65 -18.78 -1.14 8.29
C GLY A 65 -17.32 -1.34 7.85
N LEU A 66 -16.65 -0.22 7.70
CA LEU A 66 -15.24 -0.16 7.31
C LEU A 66 -14.33 -0.62 8.46
N LYS A 67 -13.42 -1.52 8.15
CA LYS A 67 -12.34 -1.97 9.06
C LYS A 67 -10.99 -1.82 8.38
N MET A 68 -9.93 -1.71 9.19
CA MET A 68 -8.56 -1.52 8.69
C MET A 68 -7.64 -2.62 9.26
N PRO A 69 -7.81 -3.90 8.84
CA PRO A 69 -6.92 -4.95 9.29
C PRO A 69 -5.47 -4.68 8.85
N VAL A 70 -4.53 -5.07 9.70
CA VAL A 70 -3.10 -4.87 9.53
C VAL A 70 -2.41 -6.21 9.21
N ILE A 71 -1.62 -6.23 8.14
CA ILE A 71 -0.69 -7.31 7.85
C ILE A 71 0.63 -6.95 8.54
N LYS A 72 1.02 -7.79 9.49
CA LYS A 72 2.22 -7.54 10.32
C LYS A 72 3.46 -8.16 9.69
N LYS A 73 4.63 -7.53 9.92
CA LYS A 73 5.97 -8.03 9.56
C LYS A 73 6.11 -8.35 8.07
N ILE A 74 5.58 -7.50 7.21
CA ILE A 74 5.63 -7.68 5.74
C ILE A 74 7.07 -7.81 5.22
N ASN A 75 8.04 -7.16 5.90
CA ASN A 75 9.47 -7.27 5.59
C ASN A 75 10.01 -8.71 5.59
N ASP A 76 9.35 -9.63 6.28
CA ASP A 76 9.75 -11.04 6.40
C ASP A 76 9.01 -11.96 5.41
N LEU A 77 8.04 -11.41 4.66
CA LEU A 77 7.11 -12.17 3.83
C LEU A 77 7.44 -12.07 2.33
N SER A 78 7.29 -13.17 1.61
CA SER A 78 7.23 -13.17 0.15
C SER A 78 5.91 -12.59 -0.35
N LEU A 79 5.86 -12.14 -1.62
CA LEU A 79 4.63 -11.63 -2.24
C LEU A 79 3.46 -12.62 -2.15
N LYS A 80 3.76 -13.92 -2.30
CA LYS A 80 2.75 -14.99 -2.16
C LYS A 80 2.18 -15.04 -0.76
N GLN A 81 3.00 -14.93 0.29
CA GLN A 81 2.58 -14.90 1.69
C GLN A 81 1.80 -13.62 2.02
N ILE A 82 2.26 -12.46 1.52
CA ILE A 82 1.55 -11.18 1.67
C ILE A 82 0.14 -11.30 1.08
N ASN A 83 0.03 -11.85 -0.14
CA ASN A 83 -1.27 -12.00 -0.81
C ASN A 83 -2.19 -13.00 -0.10
N SER A 84 -1.65 -14.10 0.45
CA SER A 84 -2.43 -15.05 1.26
C SER A 84 -2.93 -14.38 2.54
N ASN A 85 -2.04 -13.78 3.34
CA ASN A 85 -2.40 -13.11 4.59
C ASN A 85 -3.42 -11.98 4.36
N LEU A 86 -3.28 -11.25 3.25
CA LEU A 86 -4.25 -10.21 2.87
C LEU A 86 -5.65 -10.80 2.62
N ASN A 87 -5.74 -11.90 1.87
CA ASN A 87 -7.03 -12.56 1.61
C ASN A 87 -7.66 -13.10 2.89
N ASP A 88 -6.86 -13.68 3.78
CA ASP A 88 -7.34 -14.17 5.08
C ASP A 88 -7.91 -13.02 5.94
N LYS A 89 -7.21 -11.87 5.99
CA LYS A 89 -7.70 -10.68 6.71
C LYS A 89 -8.99 -10.12 6.10
N ILE A 90 -9.10 -10.09 4.77
CA ILE A 90 -10.32 -9.68 4.08
C ILE A 90 -11.50 -10.61 4.45
N ASN A 91 -11.28 -11.92 4.46
CA ASN A 91 -12.32 -12.88 4.83
C ASN A 91 -12.73 -12.73 6.31
N LEU A 92 -11.76 -12.62 7.24
CA LEU A 92 -12.03 -12.36 8.65
C LEU A 92 -12.81 -11.06 8.85
N THR A 93 -12.52 -10.02 8.07
CA THR A 93 -13.25 -8.75 8.10
C THR A 93 -14.71 -8.95 7.69
N ARG A 94 -14.95 -9.64 6.58
CA ARG A 94 -16.30 -9.91 6.07
C ARG A 94 -17.12 -10.77 7.00
N ASP A 95 -16.48 -11.70 7.73
CA ASP A 95 -17.09 -12.57 8.72
C ASP A 95 -17.24 -11.92 10.11
N ASN A 96 -16.75 -10.69 10.29
CA ASN A 96 -16.68 -9.96 11.57
C ASN A 96 -15.91 -10.73 12.65
N LYS A 97 -14.82 -11.40 12.26
CA LYS A 97 -13.98 -12.24 13.14
C LYS A 97 -12.60 -11.64 13.43
N LEU A 98 -12.38 -10.37 13.09
CA LEU A 98 -11.13 -9.68 13.44
C LEU A 98 -11.02 -9.51 14.95
N THR A 99 -9.82 -9.75 15.46
CA THR A 99 -9.45 -9.46 16.84
C THR A 99 -8.89 -8.04 16.98
N PRO A 100 -8.85 -7.45 18.17
CA PRO A 100 -8.19 -6.15 18.39
C PRO A 100 -6.73 -6.13 17.90
N SER A 101 -6.01 -7.23 18.05
CA SER A 101 -4.63 -7.37 17.55
C SER A 101 -4.53 -7.30 16.03
N ASP A 102 -5.59 -7.62 15.30
CA ASP A 102 -5.62 -7.51 13.84
C ASP A 102 -5.75 -6.07 13.36
N LEU A 103 -6.11 -5.16 14.23
CA LEU A 103 -6.38 -3.74 13.93
C LEU A 103 -5.31 -2.79 14.49
N SER A 104 -4.30 -3.33 15.20
CA SER A 104 -3.28 -2.52 15.90
C SER A 104 -1.94 -2.49 15.17
N ASP A 105 -1.11 -1.54 15.57
CA ASP A 105 0.32 -1.40 15.23
C ASP A 105 0.62 -1.15 13.74
N GLY A 106 -0.35 -0.70 12.96
CA GLY A 106 -0.12 -0.25 11.58
C GLY A 106 0.63 1.08 11.54
N VAL A 107 1.60 1.22 10.64
CA VAL A 107 2.33 2.47 10.40
C VAL A 107 1.72 3.24 9.23
N ILE A 108 1.32 2.53 8.19
CA ILE A 108 0.67 3.03 6.99
C ILE A 108 -0.54 2.15 6.66
N SER A 109 -1.58 2.75 6.13
CA SER A 109 -2.71 2.01 5.56
C SER A 109 -2.91 2.32 4.09
N ILE A 110 -3.46 1.36 3.34
CA ILE A 110 -3.87 1.51 1.95
C ILE A 110 -5.39 1.67 1.91
N SER A 111 -5.86 2.74 1.27
CA SER A 111 -7.27 2.93 0.92
C SER A 111 -7.41 2.86 -0.60
N ASN A 112 -8.10 1.86 -1.13
CA ASN A 112 -8.21 1.63 -2.56
C ASN A 112 -9.66 1.78 -3.01
N LEU A 113 -9.94 2.87 -3.75
CA LEU A 113 -11.25 3.17 -4.34
C LEU A 113 -11.28 2.95 -5.87
N GLY A 114 -10.29 2.26 -6.41
CA GLY A 114 -10.20 2.01 -7.86
C GLY A 114 -11.37 1.23 -8.43
N SER A 115 -11.99 0.34 -7.66
CA SER A 115 -13.21 -0.40 -8.05
C SER A 115 -14.47 0.47 -8.09
N PHE A 116 -14.44 1.68 -7.53
CA PHE A 116 -15.53 2.64 -7.50
C PHE A 116 -15.39 3.74 -8.57
N ASN A 117 -14.49 3.57 -9.54
CA ASN A 117 -14.20 4.53 -10.61
C ASN A 117 -13.68 5.89 -10.12
N ILE A 118 -13.04 5.93 -8.96
CA ILE A 118 -12.42 7.13 -8.41
C ILE A 118 -10.99 7.23 -8.92
N ARG A 119 -10.67 8.31 -9.64
CA ARG A 119 -9.33 8.53 -10.22
C ARG A 119 -8.30 8.96 -9.18
N SER A 120 -8.69 9.85 -8.27
CA SER A 120 -7.84 10.34 -7.18
C SER A 120 -8.71 10.82 -6.02
N PHE A 121 -8.18 10.73 -4.81
CA PHE A 121 -8.80 11.24 -3.59
C PHE A 121 -7.73 11.37 -2.50
N ASP A 122 -8.05 12.13 -1.48
CA ASP A 122 -7.22 12.26 -0.28
C ASP A 122 -7.85 11.44 0.84
N ALA A 123 -7.06 10.53 1.43
CA ALA A 123 -7.51 9.70 2.54
C ALA A 123 -7.10 10.31 3.88
N ILE A 124 -7.91 10.07 4.91
CA ILE A 124 -7.68 10.55 6.27
C ILE A 124 -6.83 9.54 7.02
N ILE A 125 -5.73 10.02 7.63
CA ILE A 125 -4.81 9.19 8.42
C ILE A 125 -5.55 8.64 9.65
N LEU A 126 -5.35 7.36 9.92
CA LEU A 126 -5.93 6.73 11.12
C LEU A 126 -5.17 7.14 12.38
N PRO A 127 -5.86 7.28 13.51
CA PRO A 127 -5.21 7.52 14.79
C PRO A 127 -4.10 6.50 15.06
N GLY A 128 -2.91 6.98 15.46
CA GLY A 128 -1.74 6.15 15.75
C GLY A 128 -0.94 5.69 14.53
N GLN A 129 -1.37 6.03 13.30
CA GLN A 129 -0.60 5.78 12.08
C GLN A 129 0.07 7.06 11.57
N THR A 130 1.15 6.90 10.82
CA THR A 130 1.90 8.03 10.23
C THR A 130 1.45 8.35 8.82
N TYR A 131 0.93 7.37 8.08
CA TYR A 131 0.53 7.55 6.69
C TYR A 131 -0.76 6.86 6.32
N ILE A 132 -1.35 7.35 5.22
CA ILE A 132 -2.31 6.60 4.43
C ILE A 132 -2.06 6.82 2.94
N LEU A 133 -2.05 5.72 2.17
CA LEU A 133 -1.90 5.73 0.73
C LEU A 133 -3.28 5.55 0.08
N ALA A 134 -3.78 6.61 -0.55
CA ALA A 134 -4.96 6.57 -1.39
C ALA A 134 -4.61 6.05 -2.79
N VAL A 135 -5.38 5.09 -3.27
CA VAL A 135 -5.14 4.38 -4.54
C VAL A 135 -6.37 4.54 -5.43
N GLY A 136 -6.20 5.24 -6.53
CA GLY A 136 -7.24 5.46 -7.53
C GLY A 136 -7.44 4.26 -8.47
N GLN A 137 -8.37 4.42 -9.40
CA GLN A 137 -8.59 3.43 -10.47
C GLN A 137 -7.40 3.39 -11.43
N ILE A 138 -7.21 2.24 -12.07
CA ILE A 138 -6.35 2.13 -13.24
C ILE A 138 -7.18 2.57 -14.46
N PHE A 139 -6.67 3.53 -15.23
CA PHE A 139 -7.32 4.04 -16.43
C PHE A 139 -6.31 4.24 -17.55
N GLU A 140 -6.77 4.29 -18.79
CA GLU A 140 -5.93 4.63 -19.93
C GLU A 140 -5.85 6.14 -20.07
N ASP A 141 -4.65 6.65 -20.32
CA ASP A 141 -4.41 8.07 -20.59
C ASP A 141 -3.21 8.24 -21.53
N VAL A 142 -3.07 9.44 -22.04
CA VAL A 142 -1.97 9.84 -22.92
C VAL A 142 -0.82 10.36 -22.05
N PHE A 143 0.39 9.89 -22.31
CA PHE A 143 1.59 10.39 -21.65
C PHE A 143 2.75 10.53 -22.65
N VAL A 144 3.78 11.26 -22.27
CA VAL A 144 4.98 11.43 -23.09
C VAL A 144 6.08 10.51 -22.58
N ASP A 145 6.57 9.60 -23.43
CA ASP A 145 7.77 8.81 -23.18
C ASP A 145 8.82 9.09 -24.25
N LYS A 146 10.03 9.49 -23.85
CA LYS A 146 11.16 9.80 -24.73
C LYS A 146 10.80 10.74 -25.88
N GLY A 147 9.95 11.75 -25.62
CA GLY A 147 9.50 12.72 -26.58
C GLY A 147 8.40 12.25 -27.55
N LYS A 148 7.82 11.07 -27.33
CA LYS A 148 6.69 10.53 -28.10
C LYS A 148 5.44 10.49 -27.25
N ILE A 149 4.30 10.75 -27.90
CA ILE A 149 2.98 10.60 -27.28
C ILE A 149 2.61 9.12 -27.33
N GLU A 150 2.33 8.56 -26.16
CA GLU A 150 1.92 7.16 -26.02
C GLU A 150 0.63 7.06 -25.20
N ILE A 151 -0.13 5.99 -25.42
CA ILE A 151 -1.30 5.63 -24.61
C ILE A 151 -0.89 4.49 -23.68
N GLY A 152 -1.22 4.63 -22.40
CA GLY A 152 -0.93 3.58 -21.44
C GLY A 152 -1.78 3.63 -20.17
N SER A 153 -1.67 2.59 -19.39
CA SER A 153 -2.39 2.49 -18.13
C SER A 153 -1.72 3.31 -17.04
N ILE A 154 -2.47 4.16 -16.39
CA ILE A 154 -2.05 5.05 -15.32
C ILE A 154 -2.83 4.73 -14.04
N ILE A 155 -2.23 4.97 -12.90
CA ILE A 155 -2.86 4.96 -11.59
C ILE A 155 -2.37 6.17 -10.81
N ASN A 156 -3.28 6.85 -10.11
CA ASN A 156 -2.93 7.93 -9.19
C ASN A 156 -2.77 7.37 -7.78
N LEU A 157 -1.68 7.75 -7.14
CA LEU A 157 -1.38 7.46 -5.74
C LEU A 157 -1.23 8.78 -4.99
N THR A 158 -1.97 8.95 -3.91
CA THR A 158 -1.86 10.11 -3.01
C THR A 158 -1.43 9.63 -1.63
N LEU A 159 -0.34 10.19 -1.11
CA LEU A 159 0.15 9.87 0.23
C LEU A 159 -0.17 11.02 1.17
N SER A 160 -1.02 10.77 2.17
CA SER A 160 -1.18 11.67 3.31
C SER A 160 -0.22 11.25 4.42
N CYS A 161 0.43 12.22 5.08
CA CYS A 161 1.38 11.95 6.16
C CYS A 161 1.12 12.86 7.37
N ASP A 162 1.44 12.36 8.57
CA ASP A 162 1.47 13.15 9.80
C ASP A 162 2.76 14.00 9.81
N HIS A 163 2.60 15.32 9.60
CA HIS A 163 3.74 16.23 9.49
C HIS A 163 4.51 16.46 10.80
N ARG A 164 3.99 15.93 11.92
CA ARG A 164 4.74 15.88 13.20
C ARG A 164 5.85 14.81 13.16
N ALA A 165 5.63 13.74 12.39
CA ALA A 165 6.55 12.61 12.27
C ALA A 165 7.42 12.68 11.01
N VAL A 166 6.93 13.27 9.92
CA VAL A 166 7.58 13.22 8.61
C VAL A 166 7.45 14.57 7.89
N ASP A 167 8.55 15.08 7.38
CA ASP A 167 8.53 16.25 6.52
C ASP A 167 8.16 15.93 5.05
N GLY A 168 7.85 16.98 4.28
CA GLY A 168 7.41 16.85 2.90
C GLY A 168 8.47 16.26 1.97
N VAL A 169 9.77 16.46 2.25
CA VAL A 169 10.87 15.92 1.43
C VAL A 169 10.95 14.41 1.59
N LEU A 170 10.99 13.93 2.84
CA LEU A 170 11.03 12.50 3.15
C LEU A 170 9.77 11.79 2.64
N ALA A 171 8.57 12.39 2.83
CA ALA A 171 7.32 11.83 2.33
C ALA A 171 7.32 11.71 0.79
N SER A 172 7.83 12.71 0.07
CA SER A 172 7.91 12.70 -1.39
C SER A 172 8.90 11.65 -1.89
N GLN A 173 10.07 11.52 -1.26
CA GLN A 173 11.06 10.49 -1.59
C GLN A 173 10.50 9.08 -1.32
N PHE A 174 9.81 8.90 -0.21
CA PHE A 174 9.16 7.65 0.15
C PHE A 174 8.10 7.25 -0.88
N LEU A 175 7.20 8.17 -1.26
CA LEU A 175 6.19 7.93 -2.31
C LEU A 175 6.85 7.59 -3.66
N SER A 176 7.89 8.32 -4.05
CA SER A 176 8.64 8.05 -5.29
C SER A 176 9.26 6.65 -5.27
N SER A 177 9.79 6.20 -4.12
CA SER A 177 10.32 4.85 -3.97
C SER A 177 9.22 3.78 -4.06
N ILE A 178 8.03 4.02 -3.51
CA ILE A 178 6.89 3.11 -3.69
C ILE A 178 6.57 2.94 -5.18
N VAL A 179 6.46 4.04 -5.93
CA VAL A 179 6.19 4.03 -7.37
C VAL A 179 7.26 3.24 -8.12
N GLN A 180 8.54 3.50 -7.87
CA GLN A 180 9.66 2.78 -8.49
C GLN A 180 9.59 1.27 -8.20
N ASN A 181 9.33 0.88 -6.94
CA ASN A 181 9.21 -0.52 -6.57
C ASN A 181 8.01 -1.23 -7.23
N MET A 182 6.94 -0.49 -7.56
CA MET A 182 5.82 -1.03 -8.35
C MET A 182 6.18 -1.23 -9.82
N GLU A 183 7.05 -0.39 -10.37
CA GLU A 183 7.47 -0.45 -11.79
C GLU A 183 8.52 -1.53 -12.03
N ILE A 184 9.35 -1.86 -11.02
CA ILE A 184 10.44 -2.86 -11.08
C ILE A 184 10.00 -4.19 -10.44
N ILE A 185 8.72 -4.47 -10.38
CA ILE A 185 8.19 -5.61 -9.61
C ILE A 185 8.79 -6.94 -10.07
N SER A 186 9.23 -7.74 -9.09
CA SER A 186 9.68 -9.13 -9.24
C SER A 186 9.03 -10.02 -8.17
N ASP A 187 9.05 -11.34 -8.37
CA ASP A 187 8.58 -12.32 -7.37
C ASP A 187 9.52 -12.46 -6.16
N ASP A 188 10.68 -11.82 -6.21
CA ASP A 188 11.71 -11.92 -5.18
C ASP A 188 11.32 -11.13 -3.91
N LYS A 189 11.85 -11.60 -2.76
CA LYS A 189 11.72 -10.95 -1.45
C LYS A 189 12.34 -9.56 -1.42
#